data_59ba57a3e425aab29f40c5be4f978d7d
#
_entry.id   59ba57a3e425aab29f40c5be4f978d7d
#
_cell.length_a   1.000
_cell.length_b   1.000
_cell.length_c   1.000
_cell.angle_alpha   90.00
_cell.angle_beta   90.00
_cell.angle_gamma   90.00
#
_symmetry.space_group_name_H-M   'P 1'
#
loop_
_entity.id
_entity.type
_entity.pdbx_description
1 polymer ?
#
loop_
_entity_poly.entity_id
_entity_poly.type
_entity_poly.pdbx_seq_one_letter_code
_entity_poly.pdbx_strand_id
1 'polypeptide(L)'
;WGPICAVVSPQHPIAALPAVTIDELTQYRLIALTDSFGLQRHMNAMFKTAGRQFHPAYRCNLFSTAMSLSQAGLGISFMTAYAAREAIAHGILTAVPIDHPIASSAQCHLLRNSDRRFSPAAHHMWRLLHNAFRDAQRALAA
;
A
#
# COMPACT_ATOMS: atom_id res chain seq x y z
N TRP A 1 -1.84 5.68 8.12
CA TRP A 1 -1.42 5.06 7.09
C TRP A 1 -2.37 4.06 6.44
N GLY A 2 -3.26 3.35 7.13
CA GLY A 2 -4.38 2.59 6.58
C GLY A 2 -4.04 1.21 6.02
N PRO A 3 -5.08 0.45 5.63
CA PRO A 3 -4.95 -0.88 5.07
C PRO A 3 -4.25 -0.88 3.71
N ILE A 4 -3.74 -2.04 3.31
CA ILE A 4 -3.26 -2.26 1.94
C ILE A 4 -4.48 -2.37 1.03
N CYS A 5 -4.46 -1.62 -0.07
CA CYS A 5 -5.51 -1.61 -1.08
C CYS A 5 -4.96 -2.06 -2.44
N ALA A 6 -5.85 -2.56 -3.28
CA ALA A 6 -5.63 -2.69 -4.71
C ALA A 6 -5.81 -1.30 -5.35
N VAL A 7 -4.81 -0.82 -6.09
CA VAL A 7 -4.81 0.50 -6.72
C VAL A 7 -4.82 0.34 -8.23
N VAL A 8 -5.82 0.92 -8.86
CA VAL A 8 -6.17 0.72 -10.27
C VAL A 8 -6.57 2.02 -10.95
N SER A 9 -6.58 2.01 -12.28
CA SER A 9 -7.27 3.05 -13.06
C SER A 9 -8.76 3.08 -12.71
N PRO A 10 -9.42 4.25 -12.70
CA PRO A 10 -10.88 4.35 -12.47
C PRO A 10 -11.74 3.55 -13.47
N GLN A 11 -11.20 3.23 -14.64
CA GLN A 11 -11.87 2.42 -15.67
C GLN A 11 -11.67 0.91 -15.49
N HIS A 12 -10.86 0.48 -14.52
CA HIS A 12 -10.62 -0.94 -14.27
C HIS A 12 -11.89 -1.62 -13.71
N PRO A 13 -12.20 -2.87 -14.10
CA PRO A 13 -13.42 -3.55 -13.64
C PRO A 13 -13.62 -3.58 -12.12
N ILE A 14 -12.53 -3.73 -11.35
CA ILE A 14 -12.65 -3.75 -9.89
C ILE A 14 -12.84 -2.38 -9.25
N ALA A 15 -12.68 -1.27 -9.99
CA ALA A 15 -12.75 0.08 -9.42
C ALA A 15 -14.12 0.42 -8.79
N ALA A 16 -15.19 -0.23 -9.26
CA ALA A 16 -16.55 -0.05 -8.75
C ALA A 16 -16.90 -0.99 -7.58
N LEU A 17 -16.01 -1.93 -7.23
CA LEU A 17 -16.27 -2.88 -6.16
C LEU A 17 -16.04 -2.25 -4.77
N PRO A 18 -16.87 -2.58 -3.77
CA PRO A 18 -16.66 -2.13 -2.39
C PRO A 18 -15.42 -2.75 -1.76
N ALA A 19 -15.05 -3.94 -2.17
CA ALA A 19 -13.82 -4.66 -1.80
C ALA A 19 -13.53 -5.73 -2.85
N VAL A 20 -12.30 -6.24 -2.87
CA VAL A 20 -11.85 -7.30 -3.78
C VAL A 20 -11.19 -8.43 -2.99
N THR A 21 -11.49 -9.67 -3.34
CA THR A 21 -10.90 -10.88 -2.76
C THR A 21 -9.59 -11.24 -3.46
N ILE A 22 -8.77 -12.09 -2.81
CA ILE A 22 -7.55 -12.60 -3.44
C ILE A 22 -7.87 -13.43 -4.70
N ASP A 23 -8.97 -14.18 -4.69
CA ASP A 23 -9.37 -14.99 -5.85
C ASP A 23 -9.71 -14.11 -7.07
N GLU A 24 -10.44 -13.03 -6.87
CA GLU A 24 -10.72 -12.07 -7.94
C GLU A 24 -9.44 -11.40 -8.46
N LEU A 25 -8.50 -11.06 -7.57
CA LEU A 25 -7.22 -10.47 -7.97
C LEU A 25 -6.42 -11.39 -8.89
N THR A 26 -6.51 -12.72 -8.74
CA THR A 26 -5.78 -13.67 -9.61
C THR A 26 -6.22 -13.63 -11.07
N GLN A 27 -7.38 -13.06 -11.37
CA GLN A 27 -7.92 -12.95 -12.72
C GLN A 27 -7.32 -11.79 -13.54
N TYR A 28 -6.55 -10.94 -12.88
CA TYR A 28 -6.00 -9.72 -13.49
C TYR A 28 -4.48 -9.72 -13.48
N ARG A 29 -3.91 -8.82 -14.27
CA ARG A 29 -2.46 -8.58 -14.27
C ARG A 29 -2.06 -7.85 -12.99
N LEU A 30 -1.14 -8.42 -12.25
CA LEU A 30 -0.66 -7.86 -10.99
C LEU A 30 0.69 -7.19 -11.18
N ILE A 31 0.91 -6.09 -10.47
CA ILE A 31 2.14 -5.31 -10.46
C ILE A 31 2.77 -5.50 -9.09
N ALA A 32 3.94 -6.11 -9.05
CA ALA A 32 4.71 -6.37 -7.84
C ALA A 32 5.77 -5.31 -7.61
N LEU A 33 6.06 -5.05 -6.35
CA LEU A 33 7.32 -4.45 -5.93
C LEU A 33 8.39 -5.54 -5.74
N THR A 34 9.64 -5.14 -5.57
CA THR A 34 10.71 -6.06 -5.19
C THR A 34 10.51 -6.57 -3.76
N ASP A 35 11.04 -7.76 -3.45
CA ASP A 35 10.87 -8.42 -2.13
C ASP A 35 11.52 -7.67 -0.96
N SER A 36 12.36 -6.67 -1.24
CA SER A 36 12.91 -5.75 -0.24
C SER A 36 11.83 -4.89 0.43
N PHE A 37 10.69 -4.68 -0.24
CA PHE A 37 9.57 -3.93 0.33
C PHE A 37 8.75 -4.79 1.30
N GLY A 38 8.49 -4.27 2.51
CA GLY A 38 7.60 -4.92 3.46
C GLY A 38 6.20 -5.20 2.92
N LEU A 39 5.68 -4.28 2.09
CA LEU A 39 4.43 -4.44 1.39
C LEU A 39 4.39 -5.71 0.52
N GLN A 40 5.46 -5.99 -0.24
CA GLN A 40 5.52 -7.19 -1.08
C GLN A 40 5.47 -8.47 -0.25
N ARG A 41 6.09 -8.48 0.93
CA ARG A 41 5.99 -9.62 1.85
C ARG A 41 4.57 -9.84 2.36
N HIS A 42 3.81 -8.77 2.63
CA HIS A 42 2.38 -8.88 2.98
C HIS A 42 1.56 -9.43 1.82
N MET A 43 1.81 -8.98 0.59
CA MET A 43 1.14 -9.51 -0.60
C MET A 43 1.41 -11.01 -0.77
N ASN A 44 2.66 -11.42 -0.70
CA ASN A 44 3.02 -12.84 -0.79
C ASN A 44 2.33 -13.67 0.32
N ALA A 45 2.24 -13.14 1.54
CA ALA A 45 1.58 -13.80 2.66
C ALA A 45 0.05 -13.91 2.44
N MET A 46 -0.61 -12.85 1.94
CA MET A 46 -2.04 -12.88 1.64
C MET A 46 -2.39 -13.93 0.60
N PHE A 47 -1.66 -13.98 -0.51
CA PHE A 47 -1.88 -14.97 -1.56
C PHE A 47 -1.62 -16.40 -1.03
N LYS A 48 -0.54 -16.60 -0.27
CA LYS A 48 -0.21 -17.90 0.34
C LYS A 48 -1.32 -18.39 1.29
N THR A 49 -1.84 -17.53 2.16
CA THR A 49 -2.91 -17.89 3.10
C THR A 49 -4.23 -18.20 2.40
N ALA A 50 -4.49 -17.58 1.25
CA ALA A 50 -5.63 -17.90 0.39
C ALA A 50 -5.40 -19.15 -0.49
N GLY A 51 -4.28 -19.85 -0.34
CA GLY A 51 -3.95 -21.02 -1.15
C GLY A 51 -3.63 -20.69 -2.61
N ARG A 52 -3.25 -19.45 -2.88
CA ARG A 52 -2.93 -18.95 -4.23
C ARG A 52 -1.45 -18.59 -4.35
N GLN A 53 -0.94 -18.61 -5.58
CA GLN A 53 0.39 -18.10 -5.88
C GLN A 53 0.29 -16.67 -6.40
N PHE A 54 1.23 -15.83 -6.00
CA PHE A 54 1.32 -14.45 -6.49
C PHE A 54 2.15 -14.44 -7.78
N HIS A 55 1.48 -14.30 -8.92
CA HIS A 55 2.09 -14.26 -10.25
C HIS A 55 2.00 -12.86 -10.85
N PRO A 56 2.97 -11.96 -10.59
CA PRO A 56 2.94 -10.63 -11.15
C PRO A 56 3.30 -10.64 -12.64
N ALA A 57 2.55 -9.86 -13.43
CA ALA A 57 2.87 -9.57 -14.83
C ALA A 57 4.03 -8.57 -14.95
N TYR A 58 4.17 -7.69 -13.95
CA TYR A 58 5.22 -6.66 -13.91
C TYR A 58 5.88 -6.62 -12.54
N ARG A 59 7.19 -6.31 -12.51
CA ARG A 59 7.94 -6.04 -11.30
C ARG A 59 8.63 -4.69 -11.40
N CYS A 60 8.58 -3.89 -10.35
CA CYS A 60 9.23 -2.59 -10.28
C CYS A 60 9.82 -2.36 -8.89
N ASN A 61 10.68 -1.36 -8.77
CA ASN A 61 11.38 -1.02 -7.54
C ASN A 61 10.95 0.35 -6.97
N LEU A 62 9.93 0.98 -7.58
CA LEU A 62 9.42 2.28 -7.15
C LEU A 62 7.89 2.26 -7.12
N PHE A 63 7.30 2.87 -6.08
CA PHE A 63 5.85 3.07 -6.00
C PHE A 63 5.31 3.94 -7.15
N SER A 64 6.06 4.98 -7.55
CA SER A 64 5.67 5.84 -8.67
C SER A 64 5.54 5.07 -9.98
N THR A 65 6.46 4.15 -10.26
CA THR A 65 6.37 3.27 -11.43
C THR A 65 5.14 2.35 -11.35
N ALA A 66 4.87 1.76 -10.18
CA ALA A 66 3.69 0.92 -9.98
C ALA A 66 2.39 1.72 -10.22
N MET A 67 2.31 2.95 -9.69
CA MET A 67 1.17 3.85 -9.92
C MET A 67 1.00 4.20 -11.40
N SER A 68 2.09 4.54 -12.11
CA SER A 68 2.03 4.86 -13.54
C SER A 68 1.54 3.68 -14.39
N LEU A 69 1.96 2.45 -14.07
CA LEU A 69 1.47 1.25 -14.73
C LEU A 69 -0.03 1.03 -14.48
N SER A 70 -0.49 1.24 -13.25
CA SER A 70 -1.93 1.14 -12.92
C SER A 70 -2.74 2.24 -13.60
N GLN A 71 -2.24 3.47 -13.64
CA GLN A 71 -2.85 4.59 -14.35
C GLN A 71 -2.99 4.30 -15.84
N ALA A 72 -2.00 3.66 -16.44
CA ALA A 72 -2.03 3.25 -17.84
C ALA A 72 -2.95 2.03 -18.11
N GLY A 73 -3.64 1.51 -17.08
CA GLY A 73 -4.54 0.36 -17.21
C GLY A 73 -3.82 -0.98 -17.42
N LEU A 74 -2.51 -1.05 -17.13
CA LEU A 74 -1.70 -2.24 -17.38
C LEU A 74 -1.84 -3.32 -16.30
N GLY A 75 -2.43 -2.97 -15.14
CA GLY A 75 -2.66 -3.94 -14.07
C GLY A 75 -2.98 -3.28 -12.73
N ILE A 76 -3.00 -4.11 -11.70
CA ILE A 76 -3.33 -3.75 -10.32
C ILE A 76 -2.02 -3.63 -9.53
N SER A 77 -1.77 -2.46 -8.97
CA SER A 77 -0.70 -2.26 -7.97
C SER A 77 -1.27 -2.30 -6.55
N PHE A 78 -0.39 -2.42 -5.57
CA PHE A 78 -0.75 -2.56 -4.16
C PHE A 78 -0.02 -1.53 -3.33
N MET A 79 -0.77 -0.78 -2.52
CA MET A 79 -0.23 0.19 -1.57
C MET A 79 -1.32 0.65 -0.60
N THR A 80 -0.96 1.43 0.40
CA THR A 80 -1.98 2.08 1.23
C THR A 80 -2.65 3.22 0.43
N ALA A 81 -3.94 3.48 0.68
CA ALA A 81 -4.64 4.61 0.06
C ALA A 81 -3.92 5.94 0.32
N TYR A 82 -3.26 6.07 1.48
CA TYR A 82 -2.45 7.25 1.80
C TYR A 82 -1.28 7.46 0.83
N ALA A 83 -0.62 6.39 0.39
CA ALA A 83 0.49 6.50 -0.56
C ALA A 83 0.03 6.98 -1.95
N ALA A 84 -1.21 6.67 -2.34
CA ALA A 84 -1.81 7.07 -3.60
C ALA A 84 -2.76 8.28 -3.48
N ARG A 85 -2.86 8.93 -2.31
CA ARG A 85 -3.89 9.93 -1.99
C ARG A 85 -4.02 11.07 -2.99
N GLU A 86 -2.91 11.56 -3.52
CA GLU A 86 -2.90 12.67 -4.50
C GLU A 86 -3.52 12.22 -5.83
N ALA A 87 -3.10 11.04 -6.33
CA ALA A 87 -3.66 10.47 -7.55
C ALA A 87 -5.16 10.11 -7.39
N ILE A 88 -5.56 9.65 -6.20
CA ILE A 88 -6.97 9.37 -5.88
C ILE A 88 -7.78 10.68 -5.81
N ALA A 89 -7.27 11.71 -5.15
CA ALA A 89 -7.93 13.00 -5.03
C ALA A 89 -8.16 13.69 -6.40
N HIS A 90 -7.26 13.45 -7.36
CA HIS A 90 -7.39 13.95 -8.73
C HIS A 90 -8.17 13.00 -9.66
N GLY A 91 -8.72 11.91 -9.16
CA GLY A 91 -9.47 10.93 -9.97
C GLY A 91 -8.60 10.14 -10.97
N ILE A 92 -7.29 10.14 -10.79
CA ILE A 92 -6.32 9.44 -11.66
C ILE A 92 -6.27 7.95 -11.33
N LEU A 93 -6.40 7.61 -10.05
CA LEU A 93 -6.40 6.24 -9.53
C LEU A 93 -7.57 6.04 -8.57
N THR A 94 -7.96 4.79 -8.39
CA THR A 94 -8.94 4.34 -7.39
C THR A 94 -8.29 3.30 -6.49
N ALA A 95 -8.53 3.41 -5.18
CA ALA A 95 -8.10 2.42 -4.20
C ALA A 95 -9.29 1.55 -3.80
N VAL A 96 -9.18 0.25 -4.02
CA VAL A 96 -10.19 -0.75 -3.66
C VAL A 96 -9.69 -1.55 -2.47
N PRO A 97 -10.43 -1.63 -1.36
CA PRO A 97 -10.07 -2.44 -0.21
C PRO A 97 -9.87 -3.92 -0.60
N ILE A 98 -8.89 -4.58 0.01
CA ILE A 98 -8.69 -6.02 -0.15
C ILE A 98 -9.36 -6.72 1.05
N ASP A 99 -10.30 -7.60 0.76
CA ASP A 99 -10.98 -8.41 1.77
C ASP A 99 -10.05 -9.53 2.28
N HIS A 100 -9.11 -9.14 3.14
CA HIS A 100 -8.16 -10.06 3.76
C HIS A 100 -7.62 -9.50 5.08
N PRO A 101 -7.54 -10.30 6.18
CA PRO A 101 -7.10 -9.83 7.49
C PRO A 101 -5.70 -9.19 7.49
N ILE A 102 -4.75 -9.73 6.70
CA ILE A 102 -3.40 -9.18 6.60
C ILE A 102 -3.42 -7.77 5.97
N ALA A 103 -4.31 -7.50 5.01
CA ALA A 103 -4.42 -6.18 4.40
C ALA A 103 -4.84 -5.12 5.41
N SER A 104 -5.80 -5.47 6.28
CA SER A 104 -6.32 -4.58 7.34
C SER A 104 -5.36 -4.41 8.51
N SER A 105 -4.49 -5.41 8.78
CA SER A 105 -3.54 -5.40 9.89
C SER A 105 -2.20 -4.73 9.56
N ALA A 106 -1.99 -4.29 8.32
CA ALA A 106 -0.74 -3.64 7.91
C ALA A 106 -0.48 -2.38 8.73
N GLN A 107 0.71 -2.29 9.33
CA GLN A 107 1.10 -1.18 10.19
C GLN A 107 2.38 -0.51 9.67
N CYS A 108 2.48 0.78 9.87
CA CYS A 108 3.70 1.54 9.66
C CYS A 108 4.31 1.91 11.01
N HIS A 109 5.60 1.68 11.17
CA HIS A 109 6.32 1.93 12.42
C HIS A 109 7.38 3.00 12.24
N LEU A 110 7.41 3.97 13.14
CA LEU A 110 8.52 4.91 13.28
C LEU A 110 9.51 4.31 14.27
N LEU A 111 10.69 3.91 13.80
CA LEU A 111 11.70 3.23 14.60
C LEU A 111 12.92 4.13 14.82
N ARG A 112 13.55 3.97 15.98
CA ARG A 112 14.85 4.56 16.30
C ARG A 112 15.79 3.51 16.87
N ASN A 113 17.07 3.70 16.67
CA ASN A 113 18.08 2.90 17.39
C ASN A 113 18.15 3.39 18.87
N SER A 114 17.83 2.50 19.81
CA SER A 114 17.84 2.78 21.26
C SER A 114 19.22 3.12 21.79
N ASP A 115 20.25 2.51 21.19
CA ASP A 115 21.65 2.61 21.67
C ASP A 115 22.34 3.89 21.18
N ARG A 116 21.71 4.62 20.27
CA ARG A 116 22.25 5.86 19.71
C ARG A 116 21.60 7.07 20.35
N ARG A 117 22.41 7.91 21.00
CA ARG A 117 21.94 9.21 21.50
C ARG A 117 21.64 10.13 20.32
N PHE A 118 20.48 10.77 20.36
CA PHE A 118 20.12 11.79 19.39
C PHE A 118 20.90 13.09 19.64
N SER A 119 21.35 13.72 18.56
CA SER A 119 21.70 15.13 18.60
C SER A 119 20.44 15.98 18.85
N PRO A 120 20.56 17.24 19.30
CA PRO A 120 19.41 18.14 19.48
C PRO A 120 18.53 18.23 18.21
N ALA A 121 19.15 18.33 17.03
CA ALA A 121 18.44 18.38 15.75
C ALA A 121 17.70 17.08 15.46
N ALA A 122 18.32 15.92 15.67
CA ALA A 122 17.68 14.62 15.48
C ALA A 122 16.52 14.41 16.48
N HIS A 123 16.65 14.91 17.72
CA HIS A 123 15.58 14.86 18.71
C HIS A 123 14.39 15.74 18.29
N HIS A 124 14.66 16.92 17.75
CA HIS A 124 13.62 17.81 17.23
C HIS A 124 12.88 17.16 16.04
N MET A 125 13.60 16.61 15.07
CA MET A 125 13.01 15.89 13.93
C MET A 125 12.17 14.69 14.37
N TRP A 126 12.68 13.89 15.31
CA TRP A 126 11.92 12.78 15.88
C TRP A 126 10.58 13.21 16.46
N ARG A 127 10.56 14.31 17.21
CA ARG A 127 9.34 14.86 17.80
C ARG A 127 8.35 15.32 16.74
N LEU A 128 8.83 15.99 15.68
CA LEU A 128 7.98 16.40 14.55
C LEU A 128 7.35 15.19 13.85
N LEU A 129 8.17 14.18 13.52
CA LEU A 129 7.69 12.96 12.88
C LEU A 129 6.70 12.21 13.79
N HIS A 130 7.00 12.07 15.08
CA HIS A 130 6.10 11.41 16.03
C HIS A 130 4.73 12.09 16.11
N ASN A 131 4.70 13.41 16.14
CA ASN A 131 3.45 14.17 16.15
C ASN A 131 2.69 13.99 14.83
N ALA A 132 3.35 14.12 13.68
CA ALA A 132 2.74 13.92 12.37
C ALA A 132 2.15 12.50 12.20
N PHE A 133 2.84 11.47 12.69
CA PHE A 133 2.32 10.10 12.71
C PHE A 133 1.06 9.95 13.56
N ARG A 134 1.06 10.55 14.75
CA ARG A 134 -0.08 10.49 15.68
C ARG A 134 -1.30 11.23 15.11
N ASP A 135 -1.09 12.37 14.48
CA ASP A 135 -2.17 13.16 13.89
C ASP A 135 -2.76 12.44 12.66
N ALA A 136 -1.91 11.82 11.84
CA ALA A 136 -2.36 10.99 10.72
C ALA A 136 -3.19 9.76 11.18
N GLN A 137 -2.81 9.13 12.31
CA GLN A 137 -3.60 8.03 12.88
C GLN A 137 -4.99 8.49 13.35
N ARG A 138 -5.07 9.65 13.96
CA ARG A 138 -6.36 10.24 14.42
C ARG A 138 -7.28 10.57 13.24
N ALA A 139 -6.72 11.10 12.15
CA ALA A 139 -7.48 11.42 10.95
C ALA A 139 -8.03 10.18 10.22
N LEU A 140 -7.42 9.01 10.41
CA LEU A 140 -7.89 7.74 9.84
C LEU A 140 -8.90 7.01 10.72
N ALA A 141 -9.02 7.41 11.99
CA ALA A 141 -9.93 6.80 12.96
C ALA A 141 -11.25 7.61 13.11
N ALA A 142 -11.32 8.79 12.51
CA ALA A 142 -12.48 9.66 12.45
C ALA A 142 -13.29 9.48 11.17
#